data_cf91b1c039c26f65fc433e574e97b732
#
_entry.id   cf91b1c039c26f65fc433e574e97b732
#
_cell.length_a   1.000
_cell.length_b   1.000
_cell.length_c   1.000
_cell.angle_alpha   90.00
_cell.angle_beta   90.00
_cell.angle_gamma   90.00
#
_symmetry.space_group_name_H-M   'P 1'
#
loop_
_entity.id
_entity.type
_entity.pdbx_description
1 polymer ?
#
loop_
_entity_poly.entity_id
_entity_poly.type
_entity_poly.pdbx_seq_one_letter_code
_entity_poly.pdbx_strand_id
1 'polypeptide(L)'
;MNNLQELINNLNIKFELSKEIRKGETANTYLGNYQNKKSILKLFKKNHNKLITNQYLDNEINNQLINKNLFPEIYYINKKIGVLIYKYFDGIQINKKSFKNINLIARKLKTLHSIDCHKKNKSLEDQFISYKEILKSHSKIDLINEGWNHFLNIKDKSDEQVFSHNDLNKTNILLDNENIVFIDFEYSSMNSRYCDIARIIESFSFNDNETETFLELYG
;
A
#
# COMPACT_ATOMS: atom_id res chain seq x y z
N MET A 1 8.62 -13.93 21.93
CA MET A 1 7.90 -12.69 22.30
C MET A 1 8.74 -11.81 23.19
N ASN A 2 9.40 -12.30 24.23
CA ASN A 2 10.21 -11.47 25.17
C ASN A 2 11.30 -10.63 24.47
N ASN A 3 12.08 -11.23 23.57
CA ASN A 3 13.14 -10.50 22.84
C ASN A 3 12.62 -9.36 21.94
N LEU A 4 11.39 -9.48 21.43
CA LEU A 4 10.81 -8.46 20.56
C LEU A 4 10.23 -7.29 21.39
N GLN A 5 9.58 -7.58 22.52
CA GLN A 5 9.13 -6.54 23.45
C GLN A 5 10.31 -5.75 24.00
N GLU A 6 11.41 -6.44 24.30
CA GLU A 6 12.66 -5.80 24.74
C GLU A 6 13.24 -4.89 23.64
N LEU A 7 13.24 -5.33 22.38
CA LEU A 7 13.64 -4.50 21.24
C LEU A 7 12.77 -3.23 21.13
N ILE A 8 11.45 -3.36 21.25
CA ILE A 8 10.50 -2.24 21.22
C ILE A 8 10.78 -1.26 22.35
N ASN A 9 11.02 -1.78 23.55
CA ASN A 9 11.36 -0.97 24.73
C ASN A 9 12.70 -0.23 24.54
N ASN A 10 13.70 -0.88 23.96
CA ASN A 10 15.00 -0.27 23.65
C ASN A 10 14.89 0.85 22.59
N LEU A 11 13.85 0.85 21.77
CA LEU A 11 13.55 1.94 20.85
C LEU A 11 12.77 3.10 21.53
N ASN A 12 12.54 3.05 22.84
CA ASN A 12 11.73 3.99 23.61
C ASN A 12 10.30 4.18 23.09
N ILE A 13 9.72 3.10 22.57
CA ILE A 13 8.36 3.09 22.06
C ILE A 13 7.44 2.48 23.13
N LYS A 14 6.45 3.24 23.59
CA LYS A 14 5.44 2.76 24.54
C LYS A 14 4.38 1.91 23.82
N PHE A 15 4.79 0.74 23.33
CA PHE A 15 3.93 -0.21 22.62
C PHE A 15 3.93 -1.55 23.37
N GLU A 16 2.74 -1.98 23.77
CA GLU A 16 2.52 -3.28 24.42
C GLU A 16 2.17 -4.31 23.35
N LEU A 17 3.09 -5.23 23.07
CA LEU A 17 2.95 -6.24 22.06
C LEU A 17 1.93 -7.31 22.46
N SER A 18 0.92 -7.58 21.61
CA SER A 18 -0.01 -8.69 21.80
C SER A 18 0.36 -9.89 20.96
N LYS A 19 0.55 -9.72 19.65
CA LYS A 19 0.94 -10.81 18.74
C LYS A 19 1.61 -10.30 17.46
N GLU A 20 2.39 -11.18 16.84
CA GLU A 20 2.86 -10.99 15.49
C GLU A 20 1.73 -11.32 14.50
N ILE A 21 1.48 -10.42 13.53
CA ILE A 21 0.50 -10.63 12.45
C ILE A 21 1.20 -11.20 11.21
N ARG A 22 2.33 -10.60 10.80
CA ARG A 22 3.01 -10.97 9.56
C ARG A 22 4.50 -10.64 9.63
N LYS A 23 5.33 -11.57 9.15
CA LYS A 23 6.71 -11.30 8.73
C LYS A 23 6.73 -11.03 7.24
N GLY A 24 6.80 -9.76 6.87
CA GLY A 24 6.91 -9.35 5.46
C GLY A 24 8.36 -9.24 5.00
N GLU A 25 8.54 -8.99 3.73
CA GLU A 25 9.88 -8.76 3.15
C GLU A 25 10.45 -7.41 3.59
N THR A 26 9.66 -6.37 3.54
CA THR A 26 10.02 -4.97 3.83
C THR A 26 9.83 -4.59 5.28
N ALA A 27 8.78 -5.12 5.93
CA ALA A 27 8.43 -4.83 7.30
C ALA A 27 7.81 -6.04 8.02
N ASN A 28 7.97 -6.07 9.33
CA ASN A 28 7.20 -6.96 10.20
C ASN A 28 6.04 -6.20 10.83
N THR A 29 4.89 -6.84 10.92
CA THR A 29 3.63 -6.22 11.38
C THR A 29 3.15 -6.91 12.66
N TYR A 30 2.81 -6.11 13.65
CA TYR A 30 2.42 -6.57 14.98
C TYR A 30 1.13 -5.90 15.45
N LEU A 31 0.30 -6.65 16.17
CA LEU A 31 -0.84 -6.15 16.92
C LEU A 31 -0.44 -5.89 18.38
N GLY A 32 -0.92 -4.80 18.93
CA GLY A 32 -0.73 -4.45 20.32
C GLY A 32 -1.49 -3.19 20.71
N ASN A 33 -1.03 -2.56 21.78
CA ASN A 33 -1.60 -1.29 22.26
C ASN A 33 -0.51 -0.21 22.26
N TYR A 34 -0.85 0.95 21.75
CA TYR A 34 -0.06 2.16 21.85
C TYR A 34 -0.85 3.20 22.67
N GLN A 35 -0.32 3.59 23.83
CA GLN A 35 -1.01 4.51 24.75
C GLN A 35 -2.46 4.06 25.04
N ASN A 36 -2.65 2.78 25.39
CA ASN A 36 -3.94 2.13 25.68
C ASN A 36 -4.91 2.06 24.48
N LYS A 37 -4.45 2.35 23.25
CA LYS A 37 -5.26 2.23 22.03
C LYS A 37 -4.82 1.01 21.23
N LYS A 38 -5.76 0.14 20.84
CA LYS A 38 -5.52 -1.01 19.98
C LYS A 38 -4.90 -0.55 18.66
N SER A 39 -3.73 -1.06 18.32
CA SER A 39 -2.89 -0.49 17.28
C SER A 39 -2.11 -1.54 16.50
N ILE A 40 -1.74 -1.18 15.29
CA ILE A 40 -0.78 -1.91 14.47
C ILE A 40 0.57 -1.20 14.56
N LEU A 41 1.62 -1.98 14.81
CA LEU A 41 3.01 -1.56 14.69
C LEU A 41 3.64 -2.21 13.46
N LYS A 42 4.16 -1.40 12.52
CA LYS A 42 5.06 -1.85 11.45
C LYS A 42 6.49 -1.48 11.82
N LEU A 43 7.37 -2.49 11.82
CA LEU A 43 8.82 -2.32 11.94
C LEU A 43 9.47 -2.59 10.59
N PHE A 44 9.96 -1.53 9.95
CA PHE A 44 10.64 -1.64 8.66
C PHE A 44 12.06 -2.17 8.82
N LYS A 45 12.45 -3.07 7.94
CA LYS A 45 13.78 -3.69 7.97
C LYS A 45 14.83 -2.74 7.41
N LYS A 46 15.97 -2.61 8.09
CA LYS A 46 17.05 -1.68 7.72
C LYS A 46 17.69 -1.95 6.35
N ASN A 47 17.66 -3.21 5.88
CA ASN A 47 18.32 -3.62 4.64
C ASN A 47 17.51 -3.33 3.38
N HIS A 48 16.30 -2.79 3.49
CA HIS A 48 15.43 -2.47 2.36
C HIS A 48 15.65 -1.08 1.75
N ASN A 49 16.64 -0.30 2.22
CA ASN A 49 17.01 0.99 1.61
C ASN A 49 17.46 0.87 0.15
N LYS A 50 17.71 -0.35 -0.36
CA LYS A 50 18.00 -0.62 -1.77
C LYS A 50 16.75 -0.75 -2.63
N LEU A 51 15.62 -1.18 -2.05
CA LEU A 51 14.34 -1.21 -2.74
C LEU A 51 13.68 0.16 -2.56
N ILE A 52 13.28 0.77 -3.66
CA ILE A 52 12.65 2.08 -3.64
C ILE A 52 11.19 1.88 -3.28
N THR A 53 10.94 1.79 -2.00
CA THR A 53 9.60 1.80 -1.43
C THR A 53 9.35 3.14 -0.74
N ASN A 54 8.16 3.69 -0.87
CA ASN A 54 7.70 4.84 -0.10
C ASN A 54 7.23 4.35 1.28
N GLN A 55 8.16 3.82 2.09
CA GLN A 55 7.85 3.30 3.43
C GLN A 55 7.08 4.31 4.30
N TYR A 56 7.30 5.59 4.02
CA TYR A 56 6.66 6.69 4.73
C TYR A 56 6.21 7.76 3.74
N LEU A 57 4.93 7.88 3.58
CA LEU A 57 4.33 8.99 2.87
C LEU A 57 4.63 10.30 3.60
N ASP A 58 4.62 11.40 2.89
CA ASP A 58 4.73 12.69 3.55
C ASP A 58 3.44 13.03 4.35
N ASN A 59 3.55 14.00 5.23
CA ASN A 59 2.45 14.32 6.16
C ASN A 59 1.20 14.81 5.44
N GLU A 60 1.35 15.48 4.31
CA GLU A 60 0.23 16.01 3.55
C GLU A 60 -0.61 14.88 2.94
N ILE A 61 0.05 13.90 2.32
CA ILE A 61 -0.61 12.70 1.78
C ILE A 61 -1.25 11.90 2.91
N ASN A 62 -0.53 11.66 4.03
CA ASN A 62 -1.07 10.96 5.19
C ASN A 62 -2.36 11.63 5.71
N ASN A 63 -2.36 12.96 5.83
CA ASN A 63 -3.53 13.70 6.28
C ASN A 63 -4.71 13.55 5.30
N GLN A 64 -4.48 13.60 3.99
CA GLN A 64 -5.53 13.38 3.01
C GLN A 64 -6.09 11.95 3.08
N LEU A 65 -5.22 10.93 3.21
CA LEU A 65 -5.65 9.53 3.35
C LEU A 65 -6.53 9.32 4.58
N ILE A 66 -6.14 9.91 5.71
CA ILE A 66 -6.90 9.81 6.98
C ILE A 66 -8.23 10.57 6.86
N ASN A 67 -8.22 11.81 6.39
CA ASN A 67 -9.41 12.66 6.28
C ASN A 67 -10.45 12.11 5.29
N LYS A 68 -10.01 11.41 4.25
CA LYS A 68 -10.88 10.72 3.28
C LYS A 68 -11.26 9.29 3.73
N ASN A 69 -10.89 8.88 4.94
CA ASN A 69 -11.09 7.53 5.47
C ASN A 69 -10.53 6.43 4.54
N LEU A 70 -9.38 6.67 3.91
CA LEU A 70 -8.69 5.73 3.05
C LEU A 70 -7.64 4.91 3.80
N PHE A 71 -7.11 5.45 4.90
CA PHE A 71 -6.14 4.81 5.79
C PHE A 71 -6.51 5.07 7.25
N PRO A 72 -6.21 4.14 8.17
CA PRO A 72 -6.42 4.36 9.60
C PRO A 72 -5.61 5.52 10.15
N GLU A 73 -6.09 6.13 11.23
CA GLU A 73 -5.39 7.21 11.96
C GLU A 73 -3.97 6.78 12.36
N ILE A 74 -2.97 7.61 12.05
CA ILE A 74 -1.58 7.36 12.40
C ILE A 74 -1.30 7.97 13.78
N TYR A 75 -0.77 7.14 14.67
CA TYR A 75 -0.42 7.56 16.04
C TYR A 75 1.05 7.94 16.19
N TYR A 76 1.94 7.29 15.46
CA TYR A 76 3.36 7.54 15.56
C TYR A 76 4.12 7.15 14.29
N ILE A 77 5.05 8.01 13.87
CA ILE A 77 6.00 7.74 12.79
C ILE A 77 7.40 8.11 13.26
N ASN A 78 8.34 7.20 13.07
CA ASN A 78 9.75 7.51 13.22
C ASN A 78 10.57 6.86 12.09
N LYS A 79 10.92 7.68 11.10
CA LYS A 79 11.65 7.26 9.91
C LYS A 79 13.07 6.78 10.22
N LYS A 80 13.72 7.34 11.28
CA LYS A 80 15.11 7.01 11.63
C LYS A 80 15.26 5.59 12.17
N ILE A 81 14.27 5.15 12.94
CA ILE A 81 14.26 3.80 13.54
C ILE A 81 13.36 2.82 12.79
N GLY A 82 12.71 3.25 11.72
CA GLY A 82 11.90 2.38 10.88
C GLY A 82 10.55 1.99 11.51
N VAL A 83 9.82 2.93 12.12
CA VAL A 83 8.59 2.64 12.86
C VAL A 83 7.41 3.43 12.32
N LEU A 84 6.28 2.73 12.16
CA LEU A 84 4.96 3.29 11.90
C LEU A 84 3.95 2.62 12.83
N ILE A 85 3.17 3.41 13.59
CA ILE A 85 2.08 2.94 14.44
C ILE A 85 0.79 3.63 14.01
N TYR A 86 -0.24 2.84 13.74
CA TYR A 86 -1.55 3.34 13.36
C TYR A 86 -2.68 2.56 14.06
N LYS A 87 -3.85 3.18 14.08
CA LYS A 87 -5.06 2.62 14.69
C LYS A 87 -5.38 1.25 14.08
N TYR A 88 -5.64 0.26 14.92
CA TYR A 88 -6.17 -1.00 14.43
C TYR A 88 -7.55 -0.77 13.79
N PHE A 89 -7.71 -1.24 12.58
CA PHE A 89 -9.00 -1.26 11.88
C PHE A 89 -9.62 -2.65 12.03
N ASP A 90 -10.81 -2.72 12.62
CA ASP A 90 -11.51 -3.98 12.91
C ASP A 90 -12.30 -4.45 11.68
N GLY A 91 -11.60 -4.61 10.58
CA GLY A 91 -12.14 -5.01 9.29
C GLY A 91 -11.65 -6.38 8.85
N ILE A 92 -12.38 -6.97 7.93
CA ILE A 92 -12.06 -8.25 7.29
C ILE A 92 -11.65 -8.04 5.83
N GLN A 93 -10.89 -8.98 5.30
CA GLN A 93 -10.61 -9.02 3.86
C GLN A 93 -11.90 -9.34 3.08
N ILE A 94 -12.08 -8.66 1.95
CA ILE A 94 -13.25 -8.87 1.09
C ILE A 94 -13.07 -10.17 0.30
N ASN A 95 -13.89 -11.17 0.61
CA ASN A 95 -13.86 -12.47 -0.07
C ASN A 95 -15.01 -12.67 -1.07
N LYS A 96 -16.07 -11.84 -1.00
CA LYS A 96 -17.23 -11.95 -1.87
C LYS A 96 -17.25 -10.82 -2.90
N LYS A 97 -17.42 -11.18 -4.17
CA LYS A 97 -17.56 -10.28 -5.32
C LYS A 97 -19.01 -9.87 -5.54
N SER A 98 -19.71 -9.38 -4.50
CA SER A 98 -21.06 -8.86 -4.65
C SER A 98 -21.04 -7.47 -5.29
N PHE A 99 -22.13 -7.10 -5.99
CA PHE A 99 -22.30 -5.74 -6.52
C PHE A 99 -22.02 -4.65 -5.48
N LYS A 100 -22.50 -4.85 -4.23
CA LYS A 100 -22.24 -3.93 -3.11
C LYS A 100 -20.73 -3.74 -2.89
N ASN A 101 -19.95 -4.83 -2.83
CA ASN A 101 -18.51 -4.77 -2.57
C ASN A 101 -17.76 -4.17 -3.76
N ILE A 102 -18.13 -4.52 -4.99
CA ILE A 102 -17.55 -3.93 -6.21
C ILE A 102 -17.77 -2.41 -6.20
N ASN A 103 -18.99 -1.95 -5.91
CA ASN A 103 -19.31 -0.53 -5.82
C ASN A 103 -18.51 0.18 -4.73
N LEU A 104 -18.38 -0.42 -3.53
CA LEU A 104 -17.59 0.17 -2.45
C LEU A 104 -16.12 0.31 -2.83
N ILE A 105 -15.53 -0.71 -3.45
CA ILE A 105 -14.13 -0.69 -3.90
C ILE A 105 -13.94 0.39 -4.98
N ALA A 106 -14.81 0.43 -5.99
CA ALA A 106 -14.73 1.40 -7.09
C ALA A 106 -14.79 2.85 -6.57
N ARG A 107 -15.74 3.16 -5.69
CA ARG A 107 -15.87 4.48 -5.05
C ARG A 107 -14.65 4.87 -4.22
N LYS A 108 -14.12 3.93 -3.44
CA LYS A 108 -12.93 4.18 -2.62
C LYS A 108 -11.68 4.37 -3.47
N LEU A 109 -11.55 3.60 -4.56
CA LEU A 109 -10.47 3.79 -5.52
C LEU A 109 -10.54 5.17 -6.19
N LYS A 110 -11.73 5.59 -6.64
CA LYS A 110 -11.93 6.95 -7.18
C LYS A 110 -11.54 8.03 -6.17
N THR A 111 -11.88 7.84 -4.89
CA THR A 111 -11.48 8.74 -3.82
C THR A 111 -9.96 8.74 -3.61
N LEU A 112 -9.29 7.59 -3.69
CA LEU A 112 -7.82 7.50 -3.63
C LEU A 112 -7.18 8.28 -4.78
N HIS A 113 -7.64 8.08 -6.00
CA HIS A 113 -7.13 8.75 -7.20
C HIS A 113 -7.42 10.26 -7.24
N SER A 114 -8.31 10.78 -6.36
CA SER A 114 -8.55 12.21 -6.17
C SER A 114 -7.64 12.87 -5.12
N ILE A 115 -6.64 12.15 -4.60
CA ILE A 115 -5.64 12.74 -3.70
C ILE A 115 -4.75 13.66 -4.49
N ASP A 116 -4.63 14.89 -3.99
CA ASP A 116 -3.72 15.87 -4.56
C ASP A 116 -2.28 15.59 -4.08
N CYS A 117 -1.41 15.32 -5.02
CA CYS A 117 -0.02 15.00 -4.76
C CYS A 117 0.89 15.95 -5.56
N HIS A 118 1.17 17.12 -4.98
CA HIS A 118 2.01 18.14 -5.62
C HIS A 118 3.51 17.79 -5.69
N LYS A 119 3.97 16.81 -4.91
CA LYS A 119 5.37 16.40 -4.93
C LYS A 119 5.57 15.29 -5.94
N LYS A 120 6.65 15.38 -6.71
CA LYS A 120 7.16 14.28 -7.53
C LYS A 120 7.59 13.12 -6.61
N ASN A 121 6.64 12.33 -6.16
CA ASN A 121 6.95 11.01 -5.66
C ASN A 121 7.56 10.21 -6.81
N LYS A 122 8.53 9.35 -6.49
CA LYS A 122 9.16 8.50 -7.50
C LYS A 122 8.09 7.79 -8.31
N SER A 123 8.13 7.95 -9.61
CA SER A 123 7.23 7.30 -10.53
C SER A 123 7.51 5.78 -10.58
N LEU A 124 6.59 5.00 -11.14
CA LEU A 124 6.85 3.59 -11.40
C LEU A 124 8.08 3.41 -12.30
N GLU A 125 8.29 4.34 -13.24
CA GLU A 125 9.48 4.39 -14.11
C GLU A 125 10.78 4.54 -13.32
N ASP A 126 10.82 5.47 -12.36
CA ASP A 126 11.98 5.64 -11.47
C ASP A 126 12.26 4.38 -10.64
N GLN A 127 11.20 3.67 -10.25
CA GLN A 127 11.32 2.39 -9.53
C GLN A 127 11.95 1.32 -10.44
N PHE A 128 11.47 1.16 -11.67
CA PHE A 128 12.05 0.22 -12.65
C PHE A 128 13.52 0.52 -12.95
N ILE A 129 13.86 1.78 -13.19
CA ILE A 129 15.26 2.20 -13.44
C ILE A 129 16.14 1.77 -12.27
N SER A 130 15.68 2.01 -11.05
CA SER A 130 16.44 1.64 -9.85
C SER A 130 16.55 0.13 -9.67
N TYR A 131 15.49 -0.64 -9.96
CA TYR A 131 15.58 -2.11 -9.95
C TYR A 131 16.57 -2.64 -10.97
N LYS A 132 16.62 -2.09 -12.18
CA LYS A 132 17.63 -2.46 -13.19
C LYS A 132 19.04 -2.25 -12.68
N GLU A 133 19.33 -1.10 -12.04
CA GLU A 133 20.63 -0.82 -11.47
C GLU A 133 21.01 -1.76 -10.32
N ILE A 134 20.07 -2.03 -9.40
CA ILE A 134 20.29 -2.92 -8.25
C ILE A 134 20.52 -4.36 -8.70
N LEU A 135 19.80 -4.80 -9.73
CA LEU A 135 19.75 -6.18 -10.17
C LEU A 135 20.58 -6.45 -11.44
N LYS A 136 21.40 -5.48 -11.89
CA LYS A 136 22.18 -5.59 -13.13
C LYS A 136 23.10 -6.81 -13.22
N SER A 137 23.54 -7.35 -12.11
CA SER A 137 24.34 -8.58 -12.03
C SER A 137 23.53 -9.81 -11.61
N HIS A 138 22.22 -9.69 -11.48
CA HIS A 138 21.36 -10.81 -11.08
C HIS A 138 21.10 -11.74 -12.26
N SER A 139 21.04 -13.06 -12.05
CA SER A 139 20.82 -14.06 -13.09
C SER A 139 19.51 -13.93 -13.87
N LYS A 140 18.54 -13.18 -13.34
CA LYS A 140 17.23 -12.92 -13.98
C LYS A 140 17.09 -11.50 -14.51
N ILE A 141 18.18 -10.82 -14.81
CA ILE A 141 18.17 -9.44 -15.34
C ILE A 141 17.37 -9.35 -16.66
N ASP A 142 17.43 -10.40 -17.49
CA ASP A 142 16.70 -10.43 -18.78
C ASP A 142 15.19 -10.35 -18.57
N LEU A 143 14.63 -11.01 -17.55
CA LEU A 143 13.21 -10.90 -17.20
C LEU A 143 12.82 -9.47 -16.81
N ILE A 144 13.70 -8.76 -16.09
CA ILE A 144 13.49 -7.36 -15.71
C ILE A 144 13.54 -6.45 -16.94
N ASN A 145 14.47 -6.71 -17.87
CA ASN A 145 14.56 -5.96 -19.12
C ASN A 145 13.33 -6.21 -20.02
N GLU A 146 12.84 -7.43 -20.08
CA GLU A 146 11.61 -7.78 -20.78
C GLU A 146 10.40 -7.05 -20.18
N GLY A 147 10.20 -7.10 -18.86
CA GLY A 147 9.16 -6.36 -18.15
C GLY A 147 9.24 -4.85 -18.37
N TRP A 148 10.47 -4.30 -18.41
CA TRP A 148 10.70 -2.90 -18.74
C TRP A 148 10.24 -2.55 -20.16
N ASN A 149 10.57 -3.38 -21.15
CA ASN A 149 10.17 -3.16 -22.53
C ASN A 149 8.65 -3.24 -22.69
N HIS A 150 7.99 -4.20 -22.02
CA HIS A 150 6.53 -4.26 -21.97
C HIS A 150 5.94 -3.00 -21.37
N PHE A 151 6.46 -2.54 -20.25
CA PHE A 151 6.01 -1.30 -19.61
C PHE A 151 6.13 -0.10 -20.55
N LEU A 152 7.25 0.06 -21.25
CA LEU A 152 7.45 1.16 -22.21
C LEU A 152 6.47 1.10 -23.39
N ASN A 153 6.09 -0.10 -23.83
CA ASN A 153 5.17 -0.29 -24.96
C ASN A 153 3.71 0.04 -24.60
N ILE A 154 3.32 -0.22 -23.34
CA ILE A 154 1.95 0.06 -22.88
C ILE A 154 1.81 1.45 -22.22
N LYS A 155 2.92 2.09 -21.88
CA LYS A 155 2.91 3.40 -21.26
C LYS A 155 2.39 4.45 -22.22
N ASP A 156 1.14 4.85 -22.04
CA ASP A 156 0.58 6.00 -22.75
C ASP A 156 1.03 7.29 -22.03
N LYS A 157 1.68 8.19 -22.77
CA LYS A 157 2.12 9.48 -22.25
C LYS A 157 0.96 10.45 -22.02
N SER A 158 -0.20 10.17 -22.60
CA SER A 158 -1.44 10.95 -22.45
C SER A 158 -2.24 10.54 -21.19
N ASP A 159 -1.91 9.41 -20.56
CA ASP A 159 -2.60 8.96 -19.36
C ASP A 159 -2.45 9.97 -18.22
N GLU A 160 -3.58 10.34 -17.65
CA GLU A 160 -3.62 11.15 -16.44
C GLU A 160 -2.98 10.39 -15.29
N GLN A 161 -1.93 10.98 -14.72
CA GLN A 161 -1.25 10.42 -13.56
C GLN A 161 -2.04 10.76 -12.29
N VAL A 162 -2.34 9.75 -11.50
CA VAL A 162 -3.04 9.88 -10.22
C VAL A 162 -2.18 9.33 -9.08
N PHE A 163 -2.48 9.71 -7.84
CA PHE A 163 -1.87 9.05 -6.70
C PHE A 163 -2.39 7.62 -6.60
N SER A 164 -1.55 6.66 -6.97
CA SER A 164 -1.87 5.23 -7.04
C SER A 164 -1.24 4.48 -5.87
N HIS A 165 -1.92 3.44 -5.41
CA HIS A 165 -1.41 2.53 -4.38
C HIS A 165 -0.34 1.57 -4.92
N ASN A 166 -0.50 1.14 -6.18
CA ASN A 166 0.36 0.21 -6.92
C ASN A 166 0.44 -1.24 -6.38
N ASP A 167 -0.23 -1.55 -5.28
CA ASP A 167 -0.35 -2.92 -4.75
C ASP A 167 -1.73 -3.19 -4.14
N LEU A 168 -2.81 -2.75 -4.81
CA LEU A 168 -4.19 -2.97 -4.36
C LEU A 168 -4.66 -4.40 -4.61
N ASN A 169 -4.00 -5.36 -3.98
CA ASN A 169 -4.51 -6.72 -3.90
C ASN A 169 -5.55 -6.84 -2.76
N LYS A 170 -6.37 -7.91 -2.80
CA LYS A 170 -7.45 -8.15 -1.83
C LYS A 170 -6.99 -8.19 -0.37
N THR A 171 -5.71 -8.49 -0.10
CA THR A 171 -5.19 -8.53 1.28
C THR A 171 -4.92 -7.15 1.85
N ASN A 172 -4.79 -6.14 0.98
CA ASN A 172 -4.56 -4.75 1.34
C ASN A 172 -5.85 -3.91 1.38
N ILE A 173 -7.02 -4.56 1.20
CA ILE A 173 -8.35 -3.93 1.23
C ILE A 173 -9.14 -4.53 2.40
N LEU A 174 -9.41 -3.71 3.41
CA LEU A 174 -10.15 -4.13 4.61
C LEU A 174 -11.53 -3.47 4.63
N LEU A 175 -12.55 -4.27 4.94
CA LEU A 175 -13.95 -3.85 5.03
C LEU A 175 -14.45 -4.01 6.46
N ASP A 176 -15.01 -2.95 7.03
CA ASP A 176 -15.83 -2.95 8.24
C ASP A 176 -17.19 -2.34 7.92
N ASN A 177 -18.26 -3.15 7.97
CA ASN A 177 -19.62 -2.79 7.55
C ASN A 177 -19.67 -2.23 6.12
N GLU A 178 -19.63 -0.92 5.95
CA GLU A 178 -19.61 -0.23 4.65
C GLU A 178 -18.36 0.67 4.48
N ASN A 179 -17.46 0.62 5.43
CA ASN A 179 -16.24 1.40 5.36
C ASN A 179 -15.09 0.53 4.87
N ILE A 180 -14.44 0.98 3.79
CA ILE A 180 -13.23 0.36 3.25
C ILE A 180 -12.04 1.25 3.58
N VAL A 181 -10.96 0.62 4.05
CA VAL A 181 -9.65 1.23 4.14
C VAL A 181 -8.64 0.42 3.32
N PHE A 182 -7.66 1.11 2.79
CA PHE A 182 -6.49 0.52 2.16
C PHE A 182 -5.33 0.53 3.15
N ILE A 183 -4.52 -0.52 3.13
CA ILE A 183 -3.32 -0.62 3.97
C ILE A 183 -2.10 -0.94 3.10
N ASP A 184 -0.91 -0.70 3.61
CA ASP A 184 0.35 -1.05 2.96
C ASP A 184 0.70 -0.19 1.73
N PHE A 185 0.74 1.12 1.93
CA PHE A 185 1.02 2.14 0.89
C PHE A 185 2.50 2.25 0.49
N GLU A 186 3.33 1.24 0.77
CA GLU A 186 4.78 1.35 0.56
C GLU A 186 5.21 1.44 -0.91
N TYR A 187 4.36 1.02 -1.84
CA TYR A 187 4.59 1.14 -3.30
C TYR A 187 3.87 2.33 -3.94
N SER A 188 3.13 3.12 -3.16
CA SER A 188 2.34 4.22 -3.70
C SER A 188 3.21 5.28 -4.38
N SER A 189 2.74 5.75 -5.52
CA SER A 189 3.40 6.79 -6.32
C SER A 189 2.41 7.42 -7.30
N MET A 190 2.84 8.47 -8.00
CA MET A 190 2.09 8.95 -9.17
C MET A 190 2.22 7.91 -10.29
N ASN A 191 1.09 7.44 -10.80
CA ASN A 191 1.03 6.43 -11.84
C ASN A 191 -0.28 6.53 -12.63
N SER A 192 -0.37 5.81 -13.76
CA SER A 192 -1.64 5.63 -14.47
C SER A 192 -2.68 4.98 -13.55
N ARG A 193 -3.90 5.52 -13.56
CA ARG A 193 -5.05 4.96 -12.82
C ARG A 193 -5.30 3.49 -13.13
N TYR A 194 -4.97 3.07 -14.35
CA TYR A 194 -5.19 1.70 -14.81
C TYR A 194 -4.35 0.66 -14.08
N CYS A 195 -3.24 1.06 -13.44
CA CYS A 195 -2.42 0.14 -12.64
C CYS A 195 -3.20 -0.42 -11.43
N ASP A 196 -3.85 0.44 -10.66
CA ASP A 196 -4.66 -0.01 -9.52
C ASP A 196 -5.94 -0.71 -9.98
N ILE A 197 -6.57 -0.24 -11.05
CA ILE A 197 -7.75 -0.87 -11.66
C ILE A 197 -7.42 -2.31 -12.07
N ALA A 198 -6.37 -2.51 -12.85
CA ALA A 198 -5.94 -3.83 -13.31
C ALA A 198 -5.56 -4.75 -12.12
N ARG A 199 -4.90 -4.20 -11.12
CA ARG A 199 -4.52 -4.95 -9.92
C ARG A 199 -5.72 -5.43 -9.12
N ILE A 200 -6.77 -4.64 -9.00
CA ILE A 200 -8.03 -5.04 -8.37
C ILE A 200 -8.72 -6.13 -9.17
N ILE A 201 -8.90 -5.93 -10.47
CA ILE A 201 -9.55 -6.90 -11.37
C ILE A 201 -8.84 -8.26 -11.29
N GLU A 202 -7.52 -8.27 -11.39
CA GLU A 202 -6.69 -9.48 -11.28
C GLU A 202 -6.84 -10.13 -9.88
N SER A 203 -6.64 -9.35 -8.81
CA SER A 203 -6.61 -9.87 -7.45
C SER A 203 -7.94 -10.47 -7.01
N PHE A 204 -9.07 -9.91 -7.47
CA PHE A 204 -10.41 -10.43 -7.22
C PHE A 204 -10.84 -11.47 -8.26
N SER A 205 -10.08 -11.66 -9.34
CA SER A 205 -10.44 -12.52 -10.48
C SER A 205 -11.83 -12.16 -11.02
N PHE A 206 -12.05 -10.88 -11.34
CA PHE A 206 -13.31 -10.44 -11.92
C PHE A 206 -13.52 -11.08 -13.29
N ASN A 207 -14.74 -11.55 -13.56
CA ASN A 207 -15.15 -11.92 -14.91
C ASN A 207 -15.50 -10.66 -15.73
N ASP A 208 -15.84 -10.82 -17.01
CA ASP A 208 -16.11 -9.70 -17.92
C ASP A 208 -17.22 -8.77 -17.40
N ASN A 209 -18.34 -9.32 -16.93
CA ASN A 209 -19.46 -8.54 -16.40
C ASN A 209 -19.09 -7.79 -15.08
N GLU A 210 -18.33 -8.45 -14.20
CA GLU A 210 -17.83 -7.83 -12.96
C GLU A 210 -16.82 -6.71 -13.27
N THR A 211 -16.00 -6.91 -14.29
CA THR A 211 -15.02 -5.93 -14.78
C THR A 211 -15.75 -4.72 -15.37
N GLU A 212 -16.70 -4.92 -16.27
CA GLU A 212 -17.51 -3.85 -16.85
C GLU A 212 -18.25 -3.05 -15.78
N THR A 213 -18.94 -3.75 -14.87
CA THR A 213 -19.58 -3.11 -13.71
C THR A 213 -18.59 -2.27 -12.88
N PHE A 214 -17.40 -2.81 -12.60
CA PHE A 214 -16.41 -2.10 -11.81
C PHE A 214 -15.91 -0.84 -12.52
N LEU A 215 -15.67 -0.92 -13.83
CA LEU A 215 -15.23 0.22 -14.64
C LEU A 215 -16.31 1.31 -14.74
N GLU A 216 -17.56 0.94 -14.95
CA GLU A 216 -18.71 1.88 -14.96
C GLU A 216 -18.86 2.61 -13.62
N LEU A 217 -18.71 1.89 -12.49
CA LEU A 217 -18.84 2.48 -11.16
C LEU A 217 -17.64 3.37 -10.80
N TYR A 218 -16.49 3.05 -11.35
CA TYR A 218 -15.29 3.88 -11.18
C TYR A 218 -15.39 5.17 -12.02
N GLY A 219 -15.85 5.12 -13.26
CA GLY A 219 -16.11 6.27 -14.17
C GLY A 219 -14.96 6.56 -15.10
#